data_8b88e580e94183050e6e0e63a69d180b
#
_entry.id   8b88e580e94183050e6e0e63a69d180b
#
_cell.length_a   1.000
_cell.length_b   1.000
_cell.length_c   1.000
_cell.angle_alpha   90.00
_cell.angle_beta   90.00
_cell.angle_gamma   90.00
#
_symmetry.space_group_name_H-M   'P 1'
#
loop_
_entity.id
_entity.type
_entity.pdbx_description
1 polymer ?
#
loop_
_entity_poly.entity_id
_entity_poly.type
_entity_poly.pdbx_seq_one_letter_code
_entity_poly.pdbx_strand_id
1 'polypeptide(L)'
;SGTADVCFSDYARQYHDNLYNNGHERNARNYELAYRHLELYAGSNKVMCSQLTSKFINGWIKSLAKTARAKEMYPICIRQIFRQALLEFNDYDCGIIRITTNPWLKIKRPKADTPEKRAITMEECRAFFAAPLPPSDRILPLAELGHDVAMMVLCLAGMNTVDIYNLKKEDYHDGIISYERAKTRKFRNDHAYMEMKIPGILQPVFDKYLDKTTSPYLFDFHKRMT
;
A
#
# COMPACT_ATOMS: atom_id res chain seq x y z
N SER A 1 -11.63 -39.93 -15.57
CA SER A 1 -10.79 -38.92 -16.25
C SER A 1 -10.37 -37.89 -15.23
N GLY A 2 -9.11 -38.02 -14.76
CA GLY A 2 -8.57 -37.04 -13.78
C GLY A 2 -8.44 -35.68 -14.43
N THR A 3 -9.11 -34.68 -13.88
CA THR A 3 -8.89 -33.29 -14.25
C THR A 3 -7.45 -32.94 -13.91
N ALA A 4 -6.71 -32.33 -14.86
CA ALA A 4 -5.33 -31.93 -14.64
C ALA A 4 -5.25 -30.96 -13.46
N ASP A 5 -4.25 -31.13 -12.58
CA ASP A 5 -4.00 -30.26 -11.45
C ASP A 5 -3.71 -28.82 -11.91
N VAL A 6 -4.14 -27.84 -11.14
CA VAL A 6 -3.97 -26.42 -11.46
C VAL A 6 -2.60 -25.95 -10.99
N CYS A 7 -1.82 -25.36 -11.89
CA CYS A 7 -0.55 -24.74 -11.53
C CYS A 7 -0.80 -23.39 -10.81
N PHE A 8 -0.55 -23.40 -9.51
CA PHE A 8 -0.66 -22.17 -8.69
C PHE A 8 0.31 -21.09 -9.15
N SER A 9 1.55 -21.46 -9.48
CA SER A 9 2.57 -20.50 -9.92
C SER A 9 2.18 -19.74 -11.18
N ASP A 10 1.60 -20.43 -12.17
CA ASP A 10 1.15 -19.79 -13.41
C ASP A 10 -0.03 -18.85 -13.14
N TYR A 11 -0.97 -19.29 -12.30
CA TYR A 11 -2.08 -18.46 -11.91
C TYR A 11 -1.65 -17.23 -11.11
N ALA A 12 -0.66 -17.37 -10.22
CA ALA A 12 -0.11 -16.25 -9.45
C ALA A 12 0.51 -15.18 -10.36
N ARG A 13 1.20 -15.59 -11.43
CA ARG A 13 1.73 -14.64 -12.44
C ARG A 13 0.61 -13.94 -13.18
N GLN A 14 -0.40 -14.67 -13.63
CA GLN A 14 -1.59 -14.09 -14.28
C GLN A 14 -2.28 -13.08 -13.35
N TYR A 15 -2.44 -13.40 -12.09
CA TYR A 15 -3.04 -12.51 -11.09
C TYR A 15 -2.21 -11.23 -10.90
N HIS A 16 -0.88 -11.37 -10.83
CA HIS A 16 0.05 -10.24 -10.79
C HIS A 16 -0.10 -9.34 -12.01
N ASP A 17 -0.07 -9.93 -13.23
CA ASP A 17 -0.12 -9.18 -14.49
C ASP A 17 -1.45 -8.44 -14.62
N ASN A 18 -2.55 -9.04 -14.21
CA ASN A 18 -3.86 -8.39 -14.18
C ASN A 18 -3.88 -7.17 -13.24
N LEU A 19 -3.29 -7.27 -12.06
CA LEU A 19 -3.18 -6.13 -11.14
C LEU A 19 -2.29 -5.03 -11.71
N TYR A 20 -1.15 -5.41 -12.29
CA TYR A 20 -0.20 -4.47 -12.87
C TYR A 20 -0.81 -3.68 -14.03
N ASN A 21 -1.44 -4.38 -14.97
CA ASN A 21 -2.08 -3.78 -16.15
C ASN A 21 -3.29 -2.89 -15.79
N ASN A 22 -3.91 -3.11 -14.63
CA ASN A 22 -4.99 -2.27 -14.11
C ASN A 22 -4.48 -1.09 -13.24
N GLY A 23 -3.18 -0.76 -13.28
CA GLY A 23 -2.60 0.38 -12.58
C GLY A 23 -2.39 0.16 -11.08
N HIS A 24 -2.44 -1.09 -10.61
CA HIS A 24 -2.20 -1.46 -9.20
C HIS A 24 -0.77 -1.96 -8.97
N GLU A 25 0.23 -1.33 -9.59
CA GLU A 25 1.64 -1.78 -9.62
C GLU A 25 2.23 -2.06 -8.23
N ARG A 26 2.04 -1.14 -7.27
CA ARG A 26 2.55 -1.33 -5.91
C ARG A 26 1.93 -2.55 -5.24
N ASN A 27 0.65 -2.81 -5.49
CA ASN A 27 -0.05 -3.97 -4.96
C ASN A 27 0.42 -5.24 -5.67
N ALA A 28 0.53 -5.22 -7.00
CA ALA A 28 1.06 -6.32 -7.81
C ALA A 28 2.43 -6.78 -7.30
N ARG A 29 3.33 -5.85 -7.00
CA ARG A 29 4.65 -6.15 -6.44
C ARG A 29 4.60 -6.92 -5.11
N ASN A 30 3.64 -6.63 -4.24
CA ASN A 30 3.48 -7.38 -2.98
C ASN A 30 3.11 -8.85 -3.25
N TYR A 31 2.24 -9.10 -4.22
CA TYR A 31 1.88 -10.46 -4.63
C TYR A 31 3.05 -11.18 -5.30
N GLU A 32 3.81 -10.47 -6.14
CA GLU A 32 5.02 -11.00 -6.78
C GLU A 32 6.04 -11.48 -5.74
N LEU A 33 6.36 -10.64 -4.77
CA LEU A 33 7.30 -11.00 -3.69
C LEU A 33 6.80 -12.21 -2.90
N ALA A 34 5.50 -12.30 -2.63
CA ALA A 34 4.92 -13.40 -1.88
C ALA A 34 5.02 -14.73 -2.64
N TYR A 35 4.59 -14.78 -3.92
CA TYR A 35 4.64 -16.05 -4.65
C TYR A 35 6.07 -16.47 -5.01
N ARG A 36 6.98 -15.54 -5.32
CA ARG A 36 8.40 -15.86 -5.52
C ARG A 36 9.05 -16.45 -4.27
N HIS A 37 8.70 -15.93 -3.10
CA HIS A 37 9.18 -16.50 -1.84
C HIS A 37 8.61 -17.89 -1.57
N LEU A 38 7.36 -18.13 -1.94
CA LEU A 38 6.73 -19.45 -1.87
C LEU A 38 7.42 -20.44 -2.81
N GLU A 39 7.70 -20.06 -4.05
CA GLU A 39 8.42 -20.84 -5.05
C GLU A 39 9.84 -21.20 -4.59
N LEU A 40 10.54 -20.22 -4.00
CA LEU A 40 11.87 -20.45 -3.43
C LEU A 40 11.83 -21.50 -2.31
N TYR A 41 10.83 -21.43 -1.43
CA TYR A 41 10.62 -22.41 -0.38
C TYR A 41 10.27 -23.80 -0.94
N ALA A 42 9.48 -23.85 -2.00
CA ALA A 42 9.11 -25.09 -2.70
C ALA A 42 10.26 -25.70 -3.50
N GLY A 43 11.31 -24.90 -3.80
CA GLY A 43 12.39 -25.32 -4.72
C GLY A 43 11.94 -25.46 -6.17
N SER A 44 10.83 -24.83 -6.56
CA SER A 44 10.24 -24.92 -7.90
C SER A 44 9.48 -23.67 -8.26
N ASN A 45 9.53 -23.27 -9.53
CA ASN A 45 8.72 -22.19 -10.10
C ASN A 45 7.41 -22.68 -10.72
N LYS A 46 7.08 -23.97 -10.51
CA LYS A 46 5.87 -24.67 -10.95
C LYS A 46 5.21 -25.37 -9.76
N VAL A 47 4.72 -24.58 -8.82
CA VAL A 47 4.01 -25.11 -7.64
C VAL A 47 2.56 -25.39 -8.03
N MET A 48 2.10 -26.62 -7.76
CA MET A 48 0.73 -27.04 -8.06
C MET A 48 -0.20 -26.76 -6.86
N CYS A 49 -1.48 -26.51 -7.12
CA CYS A 49 -2.45 -26.28 -6.04
C CYS A 49 -2.55 -27.45 -5.07
N SER A 50 -2.41 -28.68 -5.54
CA SER A 50 -2.40 -29.89 -4.70
C SER A 50 -1.23 -29.95 -3.71
N GLN A 51 -0.10 -29.33 -4.05
CA GLN A 51 1.09 -29.27 -3.17
C GLN A 51 0.90 -28.29 -2.00
N LEU A 52 -0.01 -27.30 -2.15
CA LEU A 52 -0.29 -26.31 -1.13
C LEU A 52 -1.17 -26.88 -0.01
N THR A 53 -0.62 -27.86 0.72
CA THR A 53 -1.28 -28.43 1.89
C THR A 53 -1.13 -27.50 3.12
N SER A 54 -1.95 -27.69 4.15
CA SER A 54 -1.81 -26.93 5.41
C SER A 54 -0.46 -27.17 6.09
N LYS A 55 0.11 -28.38 5.95
CA LYS A 55 1.47 -28.69 6.44
C LYS A 55 2.54 -27.89 5.69
N PHE A 56 2.45 -27.86 4.36
CA PHE A 56 3.37 -27.12 3.51
C PHE A 56 3.31 -25.61 3.82
N ILE A 57 2.11 -25.01 3.83
CA ILE A 57 1.92 -23.58 4.10
C ILE A 57 2.39 -23.21 5.51
N ASN A 58 2.11 -24.03 6.54
CA ASN A 58 2.61 -23.77 7.90
C ASN A 58 4.14 -23.82 7.97
N GLY A 59 4.79 -24.76 7.25
CA GLY A 59 6.24 -24.83 7.13
C GLY A 59 6.81 -23.57 6.48
N TRP A 60 6.20 -23.15 5.37
CA TRP A 60 6.57 -21.92 4.69
C TRP A 60 6.41 -20.68 5.58
N ILE A 61 5.28 -20.52 6.27
CA ILE A 61 5.04 -19.41 7.21
C ILE A 61 6.12 -19.37 8.29
N LYS A 62 6.52 -20.52 8.83
CA LYS A 62 7.62 -20.58 9.80
C LYS A 62 8.95 -20.10 9.23
N SER A 63 9.21 -20.34 7.93
CA SER A 63 10.42 -19.87 7.25
C SER A 63 10.46 -18.34 7.05
N LEU A 64 9.32 -17.64 7.15
CA LEU A 64 9.20 -16.19 7.01
C LEU A 64 9.62 -15.39 8.26
N ALA A 65 10.13 -16.03 9.29
CA ALA A 65 10.34 -15.44 10.63
C ALA A 65 11.33 -14.26 10.67
N LYS A 66 12.07 -13.97 9.57
CA LYS A 66 13.10 -12.91 9.55
C LYS A 66 12.57 -11.48 9.49
N THR A 67 11.32 -11.25 9.03
CA THR A 67 10.72 -9.92 9.00
C THR A 67 9.24 -9.97 9.42
N ALA A 68 8.86 -9.15 10.40
CA ALA A 68 7.48 -9.10 10.91
C ALA A 68 6.46 -8.83 9.79
N ARG A 69 6.80 -7.95 8.83
CA ARG A 69 5.92 -7.60 7.72
C ARG A 69 5.72 -8.75 6.72
N ALA A 70 6.79 -9.46 6.36
CA ALA A 70 6.68 -10.60 5.43
C ALA A 70 5.84 -11.73 6.04
N LYS A 71 6.04 -12.01 7.34
CA LYS A 71 5.30 -13.03 8.10
C LYS A 71 3.78 -12.80 8.09
N GLU A 72 3.34 -11.55 8.09
CA GLU A 72 1.91 -11.21 8.00
C GLU A 72 1.43 -11.11 6.55
N MET A 73 2.14 -10.35 5.72
CA MET A 73 1.68 -9.94 4.39
C MET A 73 1.73 -11.08 3.38
N TYR A 74 2.81 -11.87 3.33
CA TYR A 74 2.95 -12.89 2.31
C TYR A 74 1.87 -13.99 2.40
N PRO A 75 1.53 -14.53 3.59
CA PRO A 75 0.42 -15.47 3.71
C PRO A 75 -0.92 -14.90 3.27
N ILE A 76 -1.16 -13.61 3.51
CA ILE A 76 -2.39 -12.93 3.06
C ILE A 76 -2.43 -12.88 1.53
N CYS A 77 -1.31 -12.52 0.88
CA CYS A 77 -1.21 -12.47 -0.58
C CYS A 77 -1.45 -13.86 -1.20
N ILE A 78 -0.77 -14.90 -0.71
CA ILE A 78 -0.93 -16.26 -1.21
C ILE A 78 -2.34 -16.77 -1.00
N ARG A 79 -2.94 -16.52 0.18
CA ARG A 79 -4.33 -16.87 0.44
C ARG A 79 -5.29 -16.20 -0.53
N GLN A 80 -5.06 -14.93 -0.87
CA GLN A 80 -5.91 -14.20 -1.81
C GLN A 80 -5.79 -14.75 -3.23
N ILE A 81 -4.58 -15.03 -3.71
CA ILE A 81 -4.36 -15.67 -5.01
C ILE A 81 -5.08 -17.02 -5.04
N PHE A 82 -4.88 -17.84 -4.02
CA PHE A 82 -5.50 -19.16 -3.93
C PHE A 82 -7.02 -19.10 -3.92
N ARG A 83 -7.59 -18.14 -3.19
CA ARG A 83 -9.04 -17.89 -3.17
C ARG A 83 -9.58 -17.53 -4.56
N GLN A 84 -8.87 -16.69 -5.29
CA GLN A 84 -9.28 -16.32 -6.65
C GLN A 84 -9.16 -17.53 -7.61
N ALA A 85 -8.11 -18.34 -7.46
CA ALA A 85 -7.99 -19.59 -8.21
C ALA A 85 -9.15 -20.55 -7.94
N LEU A 86 -9.58 -20.70 -6.69
CA LEU A 86 -10.76 -21.49 -6.35
C LEU A 86 -12.03 -20.99 -7.07
N LEU A 87 -12.22 -19.66 -7.13
CA LEU A 87 -13.39 -19.06 -7.79
C LEU A 87 -13.35 -19.20 -9.31
N GLU A 88 -12.16 -19.22 -9.90
CA GLU A 88 -12.00 -19.31 -11.35
C GLU A 88 -12.06 -20.76 -11.85
N PHE A 89 -11.42 -21.69 -11.13
CA PHE A 89 -11.28 -23.07 -11.58
C PHE A 89 -12.34 -24.03 -11.04
N ASN A 90 -13.09 -23.64 -10.01
CA ASN A 90 -14.18 -24.43 -9.47
C ASN A 90 -15.52 -23.78 -9.82
N ASP A 91 -16.42 -24.57 -10.35
CA ASP A 91 -17.82 -24.21 -10.55
C ASP A 91 -18.69 -25.09 -9.62
N TYR A 92 -19.04 -24.52 -8.48
CA TYR A 92 -19.81 -25.24 -7.46
C TYR A 92 -21.26 -25.49 -7.88
N ASP A 93 -21.83 -24.63 -8.75
CA ASP A 93 -23.19 -24.75 -9.25
C ASP A 93 -23.32 -25.92 -10.22
N CYS A 94 -22.27 -26.15 -11.02
CA CYS A 94 -22.20 -27.28 -11.96
C CYS A 94 -21.48 -28.51 -11.40
N GLY A 95 -20.99 -28.45 -10.16
CA GLY A 95 -20.24 -29.55 -9.53
C GLY A 95 -18.85 -29.81 -10.12
N ILE A 96 -18.29 -28.84 -10.85
CA ILE A 96 -16.94 -28.93 -11.42
C ILE A 96 -15.93 -28.46 -10.38
N ILE A 97 -15.17 -29.38 -9.81
CA ILE A 97 -14.16 -29.10 -8.78
C ILE A 97 -12.79 -29.50 -9.32
N ARG A 98 -12.00 -28.51 -9.74
CA ARG A 98 -10.63 -28.74 -10.22
C ARG A 98 -9.59 -28.63 -9.10
N ILE A 99 -9.81 -27.72 -8.13
CA ILE A 99 -8.99 -27.57 -6.94
C ILE A 99 -9.77 -28.15 -5.77
N THR A 100 -9.37 -29.33 -5.32
CA THR A 100 -10.08 -30.10 -4.27
C THR A 100 -9.61 -29.77 -2.87
N THR A 101 -8.47 -29.08 -2.72
CA THR A 101 -7.85 -28.78 -1.43
C THR A 101 -8.04 -27.32 -1.06
N ASN A 102 -8.27 -27.03 0.23
CA ASN A 102 -8.24 -25.68 0.75
C ASN A 102 -7.45 -25.65 2.07
N PRO A 103 -6.14 -25.41 2.00
CA PRO A 103 -5.28 -25.43 3.19
C PRO A 103 -5.65 -24.36 4.20
N TRP A 104 -6.26 -23.27 3.75
CA TRP A 104 -6.54 -22.08 4.55
C TRP A 104 -7.65 -22.29 5.59
N LEU A 105 -8.44 -23.36 5.48
CA LEU A 105 -9.45 -23.71 6.49
C LEU A 105 -8.83 -24.07 7.85
N LYS A 106 -7.59 -24.60 7.84
CA LYS A 106 -6.86 -25.05 9.03
C LYS A 106 -5.72 -24.12 9.45
N ILE A 107 -5.47 -23.03 8.71
CA ILE A 107 -4.36 -22.12 8.98
C ILE A 107 -4.86 -20.90 9.72
N LYS A 108 -4.37 -20.68 10.92
CA LYS A 108 -4.57 -19.43 11.65
C LYS A 108 -3.78 -18.33 10.98
N ARG A 109 -4.43 -17.19 10.75
CA ARG A 109 -3.77 -16.02 10.18
C ARG A 109 -2.64 -15.57 11.10
N PRO A 110 -1.38 -15.51 10.62
CA PRO A 110 -0.30 -14.93 11.40
C PRO A 110 -0.62 -13.47 11.71
N LYS A 111 -0.43 -13.07 12.96
CA LYS A 111 -0.49 -11.66 13.35
C LYS A 111 0.94 -11.14 13.40
N ALA A 112 1.18 -9.96 12.83
CA ALA A 112 2.41 -9.24 13.09
C ALA A 112 2.41 -8.80 14.55
N ASP A 113 3.58 -8.76 15.16
CA ASP A 113 3.75 -8.12 16.44
C ASP A 113 3.33 -6.64 16.30
N THR A 114 2.52 -6.17 17.24
CA THR A 114 2.11 -4.77 17.24
C THR A 114 3.35 -3.92 17.47
N PRO A 115 3.81 -3.12 16.48
CA PRO A 115 4.98 -2.29 16.70
C PRO A 115 4.70 -1.31 17.84
N GLU A 116 5.70 -1.09 18.66
CA GLU A 116 5.65 -0.05 19.67
C GLU A 116 5.37 1.29 18.99
N LYS A 117 4.30 1.94 19.39
CA LYS A 117 3.98 3.27 18.88
C LYS A 117 4.93 4.29 19.50
N ARG A 118 5.91 4.72 18.76
CA ARG A 118 6.80 5.81 19.16
C ARG A 118 6.14 7.13 18.78
N ALA A 119 5.50 7.76 19.74
CA ALA A 119 5.05 9.13 19.62
C ALA A 119 6.19 10.05 20.12
N ILE A 120 6.49 11.08 19.35
CA ILE A 120 7.37 12.17 19.83
C ILE A 120 6.61 13.05 20.81
N THR A 121 7.32 13.60 21.78
CA THR A 121 6.74 14.58 22.74
C THR A 121 6.49 15.92 22.03
N MET A 122 5.72 16.79 22.66
CA MET A 122 5.52 18.16 22.17
C MET A 122 6.82 18.96 22.14
N GLU A 123 7.73 18.70 23.08
CA GLU A 123 9.06 19.33 23.11
C GLU A 123 9.93 18.87 21.94
N GLU A 124 9.98 17.57 21.70
CA GLU A 124 10.69 17.03 20.52
C GLU A 124 10.10 17.55 19.21
N CYS A 125 8.78 17.66 19.11
CA CYS A 125 8.10 18.24 17.94
C CYS A 125 8.49 19.71 17.74
N ARG A 126 8.48 20.52 18.81
CA ARG A 126 8.92 21.90 18.74
C ARG A 126 10.39 22.03 18.39
N ALA A 127 11.25 21.19 18.97
CA ALA A 127 12.67 21.15 18.66
C ALA A 127 12.93 20.80 17.19
N PHE A 128 12.17 19.84 16.63
CA PHE A 128 12.27 19.47 15.21
C PHE A 128 11.97 20.67 14.30
N PHE A 129 10.86 21.38 14.55
CA PHE A 129 10.46 22.51 13.71
C PHE A 129 11.28 23.78 13.95
N ALA A 130 11.96 23.91 15.10
CA ALA A 130 12.85 25.03 15.41
C ALA A 130 14.31 24.76 14.96
N ALA A 131 14.66 23.53 14.61
CA ALA A 131 16.01 23.18 14.23
C ALA A 131 16.43 23.89 12.93
N PRO A 132 17.66 24.42 12.86
CA PRO A 132 18.16 25.03 11.64
C PRO A 132 18.27 23.96 10.55
N LEU A 133 17.83 24.32 9.34
CA LEU A 133 17.95 23.43 8.20
C LEU A 133 19.41 23.28 7.78
N PRO A 134 19.87 22.07 7.43
CA PRO A 134 21.23 21.89 6.94
C PRO A 134 21.42 22.69 5.65
N PRO A 135 22.61 23.28 5.44
CA PRO A 135 22.91 23.95 4.19
C PRO A 135 22.80 22.96 3.03
N SER A 136 22.19 23.38 1.94
CA SER A 136 22.04 22.56 0.74
C SER A 136 22.73 23.23 -0.43
N ASP A 137 23.63 22.51 -1.07
CA ASP A 137 24.27 22.83 -2.34
C ASP A 137 23.52 22.29 -3.55
N ARG A 138 22.37 21.64 -3.32
CA ARG A 138 21.51 21.09 -4.36
C ARG A 138 20.55 22.16 -4.89
N ILE A 139 20.23 22.07 -6.17
CA ILE A 139 19.23 22.89 -6.87
C ILE A 139 17.86 22.76 -6.17
N LEU A 140 17.55 21.59 -5.61
CA LEU A 140 16.36 21.33 -4.80
C LEU A 140 16.77 21.21 -3.33
N PRO A 141 16.36 22.13 -2.45
CA PRO A 141 16.60 22.06 -1.02
C PRO A 141 15.67 21.01 -0.39
N LEU A 142 16.00 19.71 -0.54
CA LEU A 142 15.17 18.62 -0.08
C LEU A 142 14.91 18.64 1.43
N ALA A 143 15.84 19.16 2.21
CA ALA A 143 15.67 19.31 3.66
C ALA A 143 14.56 20.31 3.99
N GLU A 144 14.55 21.47 3.31
CA GLU A 144 13.50 22.47 3.47
C GLU A 144 12.14 21.95 3.00
N LEU A 145 12.11 21.31 1.82
CA LEU A 145 10.87 20.68 1.31
C LEU A 145 10.34 19.62 2.27
N GLY A 146 11.22 18.75 2.78
CA GLY A 146 10.84 17.70 3.73
C GLY A 146 10.30 18.26 5.04
N HIS A 147 10.92 19.32 5.56
CA HIS A 147 10.49 20.06 6.75
C HIS A 147 9.09 20.69 6.54
N ASP A 148 8.89 21.38 5.43
CA ASP A 148 7.63 22.04 5.09
C ASP A 148 6.50 21.02 4.85
N VAL A 149 6.79 19.91 4.17
CA VAL A 149 5.82 18.81 4.00
C VAL A 149 5.48 18.17 5.34
N ALA A 150 6.46 17.98 6.24
CA ALA A 150 6.17 17.49 7.60
C ALA A 150 5.24 18.45 8.36
N MET A 151 5.43 19.76 8.22
CA MET A 151 4.52 20.77 8.78
C MET A 151 3.12 20.67 8.19
N MET A 152 3.00 20.50 6.86
CA MET A 152 1.70 20.28 6.21
C MET A 152 1.02 19.02 6.75
N VAL A 153 1.72 17.89 6.83
CA VAL A 153 1.18 16.63 7.37
C VAL A 153 0.66 16.81 8.80
N LEU A 154 1.44 17.46 9.66
CA LEU A 154 1.06 17.70 11.05
C LEU A 154 -0.18 18.60 11.14
N CYS A 155 -0.17 19.75 10.47
CA CYS A 155 -1.23 20.75 10.52
C CYS A 155 -2.52 20.33 9.79
N LEU A 156 -2.40 19.38 8.83
CA LEU A 156 -3.53 18.80 8.09
C LEU A 156 -3.94 17.42 8.65
N ALA A 157 -3.91 17.28 9.97
CA ALA A 157 -4.40 16.10 10.70
C ALA A 157 -3.85 14.75 10.21
N GLY A 158 -2.59 14.71 9.81
CA GLY A 158 -1.95 13.48 9.31
C GLY A 158 -2.34 13.13 7.87
N MET A 159 -2.67 14.11 7.05
CA MET A 159 -2.93 13.92 5.63
C MET A 159 -1.75 13.20 4.96
N ASN A 160 -2.04 12.18 4.16
CA ASN A 160 -0.98 11.46 3.46
C ASN A 160 -0.27 12.37 2.45
N THR A 161 1.04 12.22 2.33
CA THR A 161 1.84 13.01 1.37
C THR A 161 1.38 12.85 -0.08
N VAL A 162 0.88 11.66 -0.47
CA VAL A 162 0.31 11.43 -1.80
C VAL A 162 -0.97 12.25 -2.03
N ASP A 163 -1.78 12.44 -1.00
CA ASP A 163 -2.99 13.27 -1.09
C ASP A 163 -2.60 14.75 -1.17
N ILE A 164 -1.64 15.21 -0.36
CA ILE A 164 -1.08 16.58 -0.45
C ILE A 164 -0.50 16.85 -1.84
N TYR A 165 0.30 15.91 -2.37
CA TYR A 165 0.95 16.03 -3.68
C TYR A 165 -0.05 16.16 -4.83
N ASN A 166 -1.20 15.48 -4.73
CA ASN A 166 -2.22 15.43 -5.78
C ASN A 166 -3.42 16.37 -5.54
N LEU A 167 -3.40 17.20 -4.50
CA LEU A 167 -4.44 18.22 -4.31
C LEU A 167 -4.59 19.06 -5.56
N LYS A 168 -5.84 19.33 -5.95
CA LYS A 168 -6.18 20.18 -7.07
C LYS A 168 -6.63 21.56 -6.59
N LYS A 169 -6.59 22.53 -7.46
CA LYS A 169 -7.08 23.89 -7.17
C LYS A 169 -8.56 23.90 -6.80
N GLU A 170 -9.35 23.02 -7.41
CA GLU A 170 -10.77 22.83 -7.09
C GLU A 170 -11.02 22.25 -5.69
N ASP A 171 -10.01 21.64 -5.07
CA ASP A 171 -10.11 21.10 -3.71
C ASP A 171 -9.91 22.18 -2.62
N TYR A 172 -9.59 23.41 -3.00
CA TYR A 172 -9.27 24.50 -2.07
C TYR A 172 -10.20 25.70 -2.28
N HIS A 173 -10.96 26.06 -1.24
CA HIS A 173 -11.87 27.20 -1.23
C HIS A 173 -11.85 27.91 0.14
N ASP A 174 -11.57 29.20 0.17
CA ASP A 174 -11.70 30.05 1.35
C ASP A 174 -10.97 29.52 2.61
N GLY A 175 -9.77 29.00 2.42
CA GLY A 175 -8.98 28.44 3.52
C GLY A 175 -9.40 27.03 3.97
N ILE A 176 -10.26 26.38 3.21
CA ILE A 176 -10.73 25.01 3.44
C ILE A 176 -10.23 24.10 2.32
N ILE A 177 -9.67 22.95 2.68
CA ILE A 177 -9.35 21.86 1.76
C ILE A 177 -10.45 20.81 1.88
N SER A 178 -10.99 20.39 0.73
CA SER A 178 -11.98 19.31 0.60
C SER A 178 -11.47 18.28 -0.41
N TYR A 179 -11.24 17.04 0.01
CA TYR A 179 -10.67 16.02 -0.88
C TYR A 179 -11.15 14.61 -0.53
N GLU A 180 -11.04 13.70 -1.48
CA GLU A 180 -11.27 12.27 -1.27
C GLU A 180 -9.94 11.55 -1.02
N ARG A 181 -9.82 10.87 0.12
CA ARG A 181 -8.60 10.17 0.50
C ARG A 181 -8.28 9.03 -0.47
N ALA A 182 -7.16 9.13 -1.20
CA ALA A 182 -6.76 8.19 -2.26
C ALA A 182 -6.75 6.72 -1.81
N LYS A 183 -6.29 6.45 -0.59
CA LYS A 183 -6.15 5.09 -0.05
C LYS A 183 -7.50 4.37 0.14
N THR A 184 -8.56 5.07 0.47
CA THR A 184 -9.82 4.48 0.96
C THR A 184 -11.05 4.87 0.17
N ARG A 185 -10.98 5.84 -0.76
CA ARG A 185 -12.13 6.33 -1.54
C ARG A 185 -12.89 5.24 -2.30
N LYS A 186 -12.19 4.21 -2.80
CA LYS A 186 -12.80 3.11 -3.55
C LYS A 186 -13.55 2.08 -2.68
N PHE A 187 -13.36 2.13 -1.36
CA PHE A 187 -13.87 1.13 -0.42
C PHE A 187 -14.94 1.68 0.54
N ARG A 188 -15.19 2.99 0.50
CA ARG A 188 -16.15 3.65 1.38
C ARG A 188 -17.28 4.28 0.57
N ASN A 189 -18.50 4.18 1.08
CA ASN A 189 -19.69 4.75 0.44
C ASN A 189 -19.68 6.29 0.41
N ASP A 190 -18.98 6.92 1.38
CA ASP A 190 -18.75 8.37 1.46
C ASP A 190 -17.51 8.81 0.65
N HIS A 191 -16.92 7.91 -0.17
CA HIS A 191 -15.70 8.13 -0.93
C HIS A 191 -14.50 8.61 -0.09
N ALA A 192 -14.56 8.39 1.23
CA ALA A 192 -13.58 8.87 2.19
C ALA A 192 -13.33 10.38 2.08
N TYR A 193 -14.41 11.16 1.90
CA TYR A 193 -14.39 12.61 1.86
C TYR A 193 -13.86 13.19 3.17
N MET A 194 -12.97 14.13 3.04
CA MET A 194 -12.32 14.84 4.14
C MET A 194 -12.40 16.34 3.88
N GLU A 195 -12.75 17.09 4.90
CA GLU A 195 -12.78 18.54 4.87
C GLU A 195 -12.01 19.08 6.07
N MET A 196 -11.15 20.08 5.85
CA MET A 196 -10.37 20.68 6.91
C MET A 196 -10.02 22.13 6.62
N LYS A 197 -10.07 22.96 7.65
CA LYS A 197 -9.62 24.34 7.60
C LYS A 197 -8.10 24.39 7.76
N ILE A 198 -7.44 25.20 6.95
CA ILE A 198 -6.01 25.45 7.05
C ILE A 198 -5.73 26.30 8.29
N PRO A 199 -4.91 25.82 9.25
CA PRO A 199 -4.52 26.65 10.39
C PRO A 199 -3.65 27.82 9.95
N GLY A 200 -3.81 28.98 10.61
CA GLY A 200 -3.04 30.20 10.28
C GLY A 200 -1.52 30.00 10.33
N ILE A 201 -1.03 29.12 11.23
CA ILE A 201 0.40 28.80 11.33
C ILE A 201 0.93 28.10 10.06
N LEU A 202 0.09 27.39 9.32
CA LEU A 202 0.48 26.71 8.08
C LEU A 202 0.43 27.63 6.86
N GLN A 203 -0.29 28.75 6.93
CA GLN A 203 -0.55 29.61 5.77
C GLN A 203 0.73 30.05 5.04
N PRO A 204 1.82 30.48 5.70
CA PRO A 204 3.06 30.85 5.00
C PRO A 204 3.68 29.72 4.21
N VAL A 205 3.67 28.49 4.77
CA VAL A 205 4.18 27.28 4.11
C VAL A 205 3.27 26.92 2.95
N PHE A 206 1.96 26.99 3.15
CA PHE A 206 0.96 26.71 2.12
C PHE A 206 1.15 27.64 0.91
N ASP A 207 1.24 28.94 1.14
CA ASP A 207 1.38 29.97 0.10
C ASP A 207 2.69 29.85 -0.68
N LYS A 208 3.75 29.38 -0.03
CA LYS A 208 5.07 29.16 -0.65
C LYS A 208 5.03 28.17 -1.82
N TYR A 209 4.17 27.15 -1.73
CA TYR A 209 4.09 26.07 -2.72
C TYR A 209 2.88 26.17 -3.66
N LEU A 210 2.02 27.17 -3.52
CA LEU A 210 0.88 27.36 -4.41
C LEU A 210 1.31 27.48 -5.87
N ASP A 211 0.71 26.65 -6.74
CA ASP A 211 0.94 26.73 -8.18
C ASP A 211 0.13 27.89 -8.78
N LYS A 212 0.86 28.90 -9.28
CA LYS A 212 0.29 30.10 -9.91
C LYS A 212 0.10 29.98 -11.42
N THR A 213 0.38 28.80 -11.99
CA THR A 213 0.23 28.55 -13.44
C THR A 213 -1.14 27.95 -13.76
N THR A 214 -1.34 27.55 -15.00
CA THR A 214 -2.57 26.88 -15.49
C THR A 214 -2.66 25.40 -15.09
N SER A 215 -1.69 24.87 -14.34
CA SER A 215 -1.72 23.52 -13.81
C SER A 215 -2.98 23.28 -12.96
N PRO A 216 -3.63 22.11 -13.05
CA PRO A 216 -4.79 21.77 -12.23
C PRO A 216 -4.43 21.54 -10.77
N TYR A 217 -3.14 21.28 -10.47
CA TYR A 217 -2.67 20.99 -9.11
C TYR A 217 -2.58 22.25 -8.25
N LEU A 218 -2.89 22.08 -6.96
CA LEU A 218 -2.86 23.19 -6.00
C LEU A 218 -1.43 23.65 -5.73
N PHE A 219 -0.51 22.69 -5.59
CA PHE A 219 0.90 22.96 -5.32
C PHE A 219 1.79 22.68 -6.54
N ASP A 220 2.95 23.31 -6.57
CA ASP A 220 3.94 23.18 -7.65
C ASP A 220 4.87 21.95 -7.51
N PHE A 221 4.53 20.99 -6.64
CA PHE A 221 5.34 19.81 -6.37
C PHE A 221 5.61 18.96 -7.62
N HIS A 222 4.64 18.85 -8.53
CA HIS A 222 4.80 18.14 -9.81
C HIS A 222 5.89 18.74 -10.71
N LYS A 223 6.22 20.03 -10.52
CA LYS A 223 7.29 20.72 -11.27
C LYS A 223 8.65 20.64 -10.57
N ARG A 224 8.64 20.56 -9.23
CA ARG A 224 9.87 20.49 -8.44
C ARG A 224 10.52 19.13 -8.45
N MET A 225 9.76 18.07 -8.74
CA MET A 225 10.21 16.69 -8.64
C MET A 225 10.44 16.01 -10.01
N THR A 226 10.27 16.74 -11.10
CA THR A 226 10.66 16.36 -12.45
C THR A 226 12.04 16.90 -12.77
#